data_76f65108e2c0913230dd0b39df1b43d8
#
_entry.id   76f65108e2c0913230dd0b39df1b43d8
#
_cell.length_a   1.000
_cell.length_b   1.000
_cell.length_c   1.000
_cell.angle_alpha   90.00
_cell.angle_beta   90.00
_cell.angle_gamma   90.00
#
_symmetry.space_group_name_H-M   'P 1'
#
loop_
_entity.id
_entity.type
_entity.pdbx_description
1 polymer ?
#
loop_
_entity_poly.entity_id
_entity_poly.type
_entity_poly.pdbx_seq_one_letter_code
_entity_poly.pdbx_strand_id
1 'polypeptide(L)'
;STIDNIGKAATEAFGWKHVRTPKEFDVITMSIGSTNITNHCALYIGANRILQTMVNRVSWTTVYGRYYKNYTIGIFRWIGMPN
;
A
#
# COMPACT_ATOMS: atom_id res chain seq x y z
N SER A 1 13.09 -13.09 4.35
CA SER A 1 12.84 -14.51 4.67
C SER A 1 12.24 -15.23 3.46
N THR A 2 12.17 -16.55 3.55
CA THR A 2 11.56 -17.37 2.48
C THR A 2 10.08 -17.02 2.29
N ILE A 3 9.37 -16.75 3.38
CA ILE A 3 7.95 -16.39 3.33
C ILE A 3 7.79 -15.05 2.60
N ASP A 4 8.64 -14.08 2.89
CA ASP A 4 8.60 -12.77 2.21
C ASP A 4 8.89 -12.91 0.73
N ASN A 5 9.83 -13.77 0.36
CA ASN A 5 10.17 -14.00 -1.05
C ASN A 5 9.02 -14.67 -1.80
N ILE A 6 8.32 -15.62 -1.18
CA ILE A 6 7.16 -16.28 -1.76
C ILE A 6 6.04 -15.27 -1.96
N GLY A 7 5.75 -14.45 -0.96
CA GLY A 7 4.73 -13.41 -1.06
C GLY A 7 5.03 -12.40 -2.16
N LYS A 8 6.29 -11.99 -2.26
CA LYS A 8 6.72 -11.06 -3.31
C LYS A 8 6.54 -11.65 -4.70
N ALA A 9 6.95 -12.90 -4.90
CA ALA A 9 6.80 -13.57 -6.19
C ALA A 9 5.33 -13.73 -6.57
N ALA A 10 4.48 -14.10 -5.60
CA ALA A 10 3.04 -14.23 -5.82
C ALA A 10 2.42 -12.88 -6.21
N THR A 11 2.83 -11.80 -5.55
CA THR A 11 2.34 -10.45 -5.84
C THR A 11 2.68 -10.04 -7.27
N GLU A 12 3.92 -10.29 -7.70
CA GLU A 12 4.34 -9.98 -9.07
C GLU A 12 3.61 -10.81 -10.11
N ALA A 13 3.30 -12.08 -9.81
CA ALA A 13 2.53 -12.94 -10.70
C ALA A 13 1.13 -12.38 -10.98
N PHE A 14 0.57 -11.60 -10.08
CA PHE A 14 -0.72 -10.93 -10.25
C PHE A 14 -0.60 -9.47 -10.71
N GLY A 15 0.57 -9.07 -11.18
CA GLY A 15 0.75 -7.76 -11.79
C GLY A 15 1.14 -6.63 -10.85
N TRP A 16 1.46 -6.94 -9.60
CA TRP A 16 1.87 -5.97 -8.59
C TRP A 16 3.33 -6.13 -8.22
N LYS A 17 4.02 -5.02 -8.09
CA LYS A 17 5.41 -4.98 -7.62
C LYS A 17 5.49 -4.32 -6.26
N HIS A 18 6.18 -4.94 -5.33
CA HIS A 18 6.48 -4.33 -4.04
C HIS A 18 7.60 -3.29 -4.22
N VAL A 19 7.38 -2.08 -3.71
CA VAL A 19 8.34 -0.97 -3.81
C VAL A 19 8.58 -0.37 -2.44
N ARG A 20 9.67 0.37 -2.28
CA ARG A 20 10.02 1.00 -1.01
C ARG A 20 9.54 2.44 -0.91
N THR A 21 9.56 3.17 -2.02
CA THR A 21 9.19 4.58 -2.05
C THR A 21 7.98 4.74 -2.94
N PRO A 22 6.89 5.34 -2.44
CA PRO A 22 5.68 5.42 -3.23
C PRO A 22 5.79 6.43 -4.37
N LYS A 23 5.11 6.11 -5.46
CA LYS A 23 4.84 7.02 -6.58
C LYS A 23 3.34 7.12 -6.77
N GLU A 24 2.93 8.11 -7.56
CA GLU A 24 1.52 8.33 -7.86
C GLU A 24 0.85 7.03 -8.32
N PHE A 25 -0.31 6.74 -7.74
CA PHE A 25 -1.15 5.56 -7.97
C PHE A 25 -0.64 4.27 -7.32
N ASP A 26 0.42 4.30 -6.54
CA ASP A 26 0.80 3.14 -5.73
C ASP A 26 -0.23 2.91 -4.61
N VAL A 27 -0.44 1.64 -4.27
CA VAL A 27 -1.32 1.24 -3.17
C VAL A 27 -0.47 1.00 -1.92
N ILE A 28 -0.87 1.60 -0.82
CA ILE A 28 -0.19 1.46 0.46
C ILE A 28 -1.08 0.63 1.38
N THR A 29 -0.54 -0.47 1.89
CA THR A 29 -1.23 -1.33 2.86
C THR A 29 -0.72 -1.02 4.26
N MET A 30 -1.62 -0.98 5.21
CA MET A 30 -1.31 -0.58 6.58
C MET A 30 -1.94 -1.51 7.61
N SER A 31 -1.27 -1.63 8.75
CA SER A 31 -1.82 -2.24 9.95
C SER A 31 -1.96 -1.15 11.02
N ILE A 32 -3.06 -0.42 10.93
CA ILE A 32 -3.32 0.68 11.87
C ILE A 32 -3.49 0.09 13.27
N GLY A 33 -2.75 0.64 14.24
CA GLY A 33 -2.77 0.12 15.60
C GLY A 33 -1.86 -1.09 15.81
N SER A 34 -0.99 -1.41 14.84
CA SER A 34 0.01 -2.50 14.95
C SER A 34 -0.62 -3.86 15.23
N THR A 35 -1.68 -4.19 14.50
CA THR A 35 -2.41 -5.46 14.69
C THR A 35 -1.75 -6.65 13.99
N ASN A 36 -0.66 -6.42 13.24
CA ASN A 36 0.02 -7.43 12.41
C ASN A 36 -0.83 -7.97 11.26
N ILE A 37 -1.99 -7.37 11.01
CA ILE A 37 -2.90 -7.74 9.94
C ILE A 37 -3.19 -6.48 9.13
N THR A 38 -3.18 -6.58 7.81
CA THR A 38 -3.58 -5.46 6.97
C THR A 38 -5.05 -5.13 7.24
N ASN A 39 -5.32 -3.94 7.74
CA ASN A 39 -6.67 -3.49 8.07
C ASN A 39 -7.04 -2.18 7.38
N HIS A 40 -6.15 -1.62 6.57
CA HIS A 40 -6.40 -0.36 5.89
C HIS A 40 -5.54 -0.27 4.63
N CYS A 41 -6.09 0.33 3.58
CA CYS A 41 -5.38 0.62 2.34
C CYS A 41 -5.61 2.06 1.94
N ALA A 42 -4.62 2.65 1.30
CA ALA A 42 -4.71 3.99 0.75
C ALA A 42 -4.05 4.05 -0.61
N LEU A 43 -4.44 5.02 -1.43
CA LEU A 43 -3.83 5.28 -2.72
C LEU A 43 -2.89 6.47 -2.59
N TYR A 44 -1.64 6.29 -3.01
CA TYR A 44 -0.70 7.40 -3.04
C TYR A 44 -0.99 8.28 -4.26
N ILE A 45 -1.24 9.57 -4.03
CA ILE A 45 -1.65 10.48 -5.10
C ILE A 45 -0.58 11.50 -5.47
N GLY A 46 0.66 11.27 -5.03
CA GLY A 46 1.77 12.19 -5.27
C GLY A 46 1.89 13.26 -4.19
N ALA A 47 2.94 14.04 -4.22
CA ALA A 47 3.18 15.17 -3.30
C ALA A 47 3.05 14.78 -1.82
N ASN A 48 3.48 13.57 -1.46
CA ASN A 48 3.42 13.05 -0.09
C ASN A 48 2.00 13.01 0.49
N ARG A 49 1.00 12.75 -0.35
CA ARG A 49 -0.41 12.68 0.05
C ARG A 49 -1.02 11.34 -0.32
N ILE A 50 -2.00 10.94 0.46
CA ILE A 50 -2.74 9.71 0.22
C ILE A 50 -4.24 10.00 0.15
N LEU A 51 -4.93 9.24 -0.70
CA LEU A 51 -6.38 9.20 -0.77
C LEU A 51 -6.86 8.00 0.03
N GLN A 52 -7.73 8.25 0.99
CA GLN A 52 -8.28 7.22 1.85
C GLN A 52 -9.79 7.14 1.67
N THR A 53 -10.33 5.95 1.89
CA THR A 53 -11.77 5.74 1.89
C THR A 53 -12.12 4.74 2.97
N MET A 54 -13.28 4.92 3.59
CA MET A 54 -13.84 3.96 4.53
C MET A 54 -15.20 3.51 4.02
N VAL A 55 -15.58 2.32 4.42
CA VAL A 55 -16.90 1.77 4.05
C VAL A 55 -17.99 2.75 4.48
N ASN A 56 -18.86 3.10 3.54
CA ASN A 56 -20.01 4.00 3.76
C ASN A 56 -19.62 5.44 4.13
N ARG A 57 -18.40 5.86 3.76
CA ARG A 57 -17.96 7.22 4.01
C ARG A 57 -17.37 7.85 2.76
N VAL A 58 -17.31 9.17 2.77
CA VAL A 58 -16.68 9.95 1.70
C VAL A 58 -15.18 9.74 1.74
N SER A 59 -14.56 9.63 0.57
CA SER A 59 -13.10 9.60 0.46
C SER A 59 -12.52 10.96 0.85
N TRP A 60 -11.32 10.95 1.42
CA TRP A 60 -10.61 12.19 1.75
C TRP A 60 -9.11 12.01 1.49
N THR A 61 -8.42 13.15 1.35
CA THR A 61 -6.96 13.15 1.20
C THR A 61 -6.30 13.66 2.46
N THR A 62 -5.13 13.12 2.75
CA THR A 62 -4.31 13.58 3.87
C THR A 62 -2.84 13.40 3.55
N VAL A 63 -1.97 14.03 4.33
CA VAL A 63 -0.52 13.87 4.20
C VAL A 63 -0.13 12.45 4.60
N TYR A 64 0.76 11.85 3.81
CA TYR A 64 1.37 10.57 4.15
C TYR A 64 2.51 10.84 5.14
N GLY A 65 2.13 11.17 6.38
CA GLY A 65 3.06 11.54 7.43
C GLY A 65 3.50 10.37 8.29
N ARG A 66 4.20 10.70 9.40
CA ARG A 66 4.80 9.69 10.27
C ARG A 66 3.80 8.66 10.78
N TYR A 67 2.59 9.09 11.14
CA TYR A 67 1.56 8.18 11.64
C TYR A 67 1.29 7.04 10.65
N TYR A 68 1.01 7.39 9.40
CA TYR A 68 0.71 6.40 8.38
C TYR A 68 1.94 5.61 7.96
N LYS A 69 3.10 6.26 7.89
CA LYS A 69 4.35 5.58 7.56
C LYS A 69 4.69 4.50 8.60
N ASN A 70 4.48 4.80 9.88
CA ASN A 70 4.77 3.84 10.95
C ASN A 70 3.89 2.59 10.88
N TYR A 71 2.67 2.70 10.35
CA TYR A 71 1.78 1.57 10.21
C TYR A 71 1.79 0.93 8.82
N THR A 72 2.62 1.43 7.92
CA THR A 72 2.71 0.88 6.57
C THR A 72 3.35 -0.51 6.61
N ILE A 73 2.68 -1.48 6.01
CA ILE A 73 3.18 -2.85 5.85
C ILE A 73 3.87 -2.99 4.50
N GLY A 74 3.27 -2.47 3.44
CA GLY A 74 3.81 -2.57 2.11
C GLY A 74 3.30 -1.48 1.19
N ILE A 75 4.06 -1.24 0.13
CA ILE A 75 3.71 -0.30 -0.92
C ILE A 75 3.79 -1.06 -2.23
N PHE A 76 2.72 -1.05 -3.03
CA PHE A 76 2.61 -1.88 -4.22
C PHE A 76 2.28 -1.03 -5.44
N ARG A 77 2.97 -1.35 -6.53
CA ARG A 77 2.80 -0.66 -7.81
C ARG A 77 2.21 -1.61 -8.83
N TRP A 78 1.18 -1.17 -9.52
CA TRP A 78 0.63 -1.93 -10.64
C TRP A 78 1.60 -1.86 -11.82
N ILE A 79 2.06 -3.00 -12.29
CA ILE A 79 2.97 -3.10 -13.44
C ILE A 79 2.35 -3.88 -14.60
N GLY A 80 1.11 -4.32 -14.43
CA GLY A 80 0.42 -5.13 -15.42
C GLY A 80 0.66 -6.62 -15.25
N MET A 81 -0.26 -7.42 -15.78
CA MET A 81 -0.12 -8.88 -15.75
C MET A 81 1.03 -9.31 -16.64
N PRO A 82 1.83 -10.30 -16.21
CA PRO A 82 2.85 -10.88 -17.07
C PRO A 82 2.19 -11.59 -18.29
N ASN A 83 2.88 -11.52 -19.41
CA ASN A 83 2.44 -12.18 -20.63
C ASN A 83 2.70 -13.68 -20.58
#